data_516fd2c4a22e822f324ebf0d57cf43e8
#
_entry.id   516fd2c4a22e822f324ebf0d57cf43e8
#
_cell.length_a   1.000
_cell.length_b   1.000
_cell.length_c   1.000
_cell.angle_alpha   90.00
_cell.angle_beta   90.00
_cell.angle_gamma   90.00
#
_symmetry.space_group_name_H-M   'P 1'
#
loop_
_entity.id
_entity.type
_entity.pdbx_description
1 polymer ?
#
loop_
_entity_poly.entity_id
_entity_poly.type
_entity_poly.pdbx_seq_one_letter_code
_entity_poly.pdbx_strand_id
1 'polypeptide(L)'
;MKILIIGGTGVLSTDIVLRSLECGHAVSVLNRGHHISEIPKGVRIIKTNVRDVNDMSRKIKREQFDVVVDFLSFTERDLKTTFDFFKDKCKQFIFISSACVFRRSFEDGIISEDSPKPNINLPYSIKKYACEKWLWANSKDVKCKYTIVRPYITYGDTRIPFGIAPLARYHWTIVARILNDKAMFLWDDGTTKCTLTHTKDFAYNFVQLYLNERAYNEDINLVGDFVYTWREMLEILYDILGKSKDIVSIPTSQIVKILPCYKDELVGDRSLNAVFDNSKLKRI
;
A
#
# COMPACT_ATOMS: atom_id res chain seq x y z
N MET A 1 -22.04 -9.12 -0.09
CA MET A 1 -21.40 -9.09 1.24
C MET A 1 -21.47 -7.67 1.82
N LYS A 2 -21.35 -7.52 3.15
CA LYS A 2 -21.20 -6.22 3.82
C LYS A 2 -19.73 -5.97 4.08
N ILE A 3 -19.14 -4.99 3.42
CA ILE A 3 -17.71 -4.66 3.50
C ILE A 3 -17.54 -3.32 4.22
N LEU A 4 -16.64 -3.29 5.20
CA LEU A 4 -16.20 -2.04 5.84
C LEU A 4 -14.76 -1.75 5.44
N ILE A 5 -14.50 -0.58 4.89
CA ILE A 5 -13.17 -0.11 4.55
C ILE A 5 -12.79 1.06 5.48
N ILE A 6 -11.80 0.84 6.33
CA ILE A 6 -11.24 1.84 7.23
C ILE A 6 -10.19 2.65 6.46
N GLY A 7 -10.53 3.89 6.11
CA GLY A 7 -9.81 4.76 5.18
C GLY A 7 -10.68 5.09 3.97
N GLY A 8 -10.47 4.46 2.84
CA GLY A 8 -11.37 4.50 1.66
C GLY A 8 -11.19 5.67 0.70
N THR A 9 -10.28 6.62 0.97
CA THR A 9 -10.00 7.79 0.11
C THR A 9 -8.51 7.92 -0.25
N GLY A 10 -7.75 6.85 -0.09
CA GLY A 10 -6.35 6.79 -0.50
C GLY A 10 -6.18 6.17 -1.88
N VAL A 11 -4.97 6.22 -2.42
CA VAL A 11 -4.63 5.75 -3.78
C VAL A 11 -5.12 4.32 -4.04
N LEU A 12 -4.84 3.36 -3.14
CA LEU A 12 -5.31 1.98 -3.27
C LEU A 12 -6.78 1.80 -2.87
N SER A 13 -7.17 2.43 -1.77
CA SER A 13 -8.48 2.17 -1.18
C SER A 13 -9.64 2.69 -2.03
N THR A 14 -9.43 3.73 -2.84
CA THR A 14 -10.46 4.26 -3.75
C THR A 14 -10.85 3.23 -4.80
N ASP A 15 -9.88 2.61 -5.47
CA ASP A 15 -10.15 1.59 -6.48
C ASP A 15 -10.74 0.30 -5.87
N ILE A 16 -10.35 -0.05 -4.63
CA ILE A 16 -10.98 -1.17 -3.91
C ILE A 16 -12.44 -0.85 -3.57
N VAL A 17 -12.77 0.37 -3.15
CA VAL A 17 -14.16 0.81 -2.92
C VAL A 17 -14.97 0.68 -4.20
N LEU A 18 -14.46 1.22 -5.31
CA LEU A 18 -15.11 1.14 -6.62
C LEU A 18 -15.33 -0.31 -7.05
N ARG A 19 -14.27 -1.12 -7.00
CA ARG A 19 -14.34 -2.53 -7.40
C ARG A 19 -15.29 -3.33 -6.53
N SER A 20 -15.33 -3.08 -5.22
CA SER A 20 -16.26 -3.73 -4.31
C SER A 20 -17.72 -3.40 -4.65
N LEU A 21 -18.02 -2.15 -5.05
CA LEU A 21 -19.37 -1.76 -5.53
C LEU A 21 -19.73 -2.46 -6.83
N GLU A 22 -18.82 -2.49 -7.80
CA GLU A 22 -19.01 -3.19 -9.08
C GLU A 22 -19.32 -4.67 -8.89
N CYS A 23 -18.74 -5.29 -7.87
CA CYS A 23 -19.04 -6.67 -7.47
C CYS A 23 -20.37 -6.82 -6.71
N GLY A 24 -21.17 -5.76 -6.58
CA GLY A 24 -22.49 -5.79 -5.92
C GLY A 24 -22.41 -5.88 -4.39
N HIS A 25 -21.31 -5.46 -3.77
CA HIS A 25 -21.17 -5.48 -2.32
C HIS A 25 -21.75 -4.22 -1.67
N ALA A 26 -22.32 -4.37 -0.47
CA ALA A 26 -22.73 -3.24 0.36
C ALA A 26 -21.49 -2.66 1.05
N VAL A 27 -20.96 -1.55 0.53
CA VAL A 27 -19.72 -0.94 0.99
C VAL A 27 -19.98 0.19 1.97
N SER A 28 -19.28 0.13 3.11
CA SER A 28 -19.20 1.22 4.07
C SER A 28 -17.74 1.70 4.17
N VAL A 29 -17.55 3.01 4.26
CA VAL A 29 -16.23 3.63 4.49
C VAL A 29 -16.24 4.31 5.84
N LEU A 30 -15.24 4.01 6.67
CA LEU A 30 -15.01 4.67 7.95
C LEU A 30 -13.83 5.64 7.81
N ASN A 31 -14.11 6.94 7.95
CA ASN A 31 -13.10 7.99 7.89
C ASN A 31 -13.52 9.24 8.68
N ARG A 32 -12.61 10.23 8.76
CA ARG A 32 -12.87 11.51 9.47
C ARG A 32 -13.74 12.49 8.71
N GLY A 33 -14.07 12.22 7.45
CA GLY A 33 -14.95 13.06 6.64
C GLY A 33 -14.29 14.23 5.93
N HIS A 34 -12.95 14.25 5.78
CA HIS A 34 -12.25 15.35 5.09
C HIS A 34 -12.36 15.29 3.56
N HIS A 35 -12.52 14.09 2.99
CA HIS A 35 -12.55 13.81 1.55
C HIS A 35 -13.82 13.07 1.13
N ILE A 36 -14.96 13.50 1.64
CA ILE A 36 -16.26 12.83 1.35
C ILE A 36 -16.63 12.95 -0.13
N SER A 37 -16.29 14.06 -0.78
CA SER A 37 -16.56 14.28 -2.21
C SER A 37 -15.84 13.28 -3.14
N GLU A 38 -14.80 12.63 -2.68
CA GLU A 38 -14.03 11.62 -3.42
C GLU A 38 -14.64 10.22 -3.29
N ILE A 39 -15.65 10.05 -2.42
CA ILE A 39 -16.29 8.75 -2.18
C ILE A 39 -17.41 8.53 -3.21
N PRO A 40 -17.43 7.40 -3.92
CA PRO A 40 -18.44 7.09 -4.92
C PRO A 40 -19.87 7.07 -4.35
N LYS A 41 -20.85 7.39 -5.19
CA LYS A 41 -22.28 7.24 -4.84
C LYS A 41 -22.59 5.79 -4.50
N GLY A 42 -23.48 5.57 -3.54
CA GLY A 42 -23.85 4.22 -3.08
C GLY A 42 -23.01 3.67 -1.92
N VAL A 43 -21.93 4.36 -1.55
CA VAL A 43 -21.13 4.02 -0.36
C VAL A 43 -21.72 4.67 0.88
N ARG A 44 -21.91 3.89 1.93
CA ARG A 44 -22.29 4.41 3.24
C ARG A 44 -21.06 5.00 3.94
N ILE A 45 -21.16 6.21 4.43
CA ILE A 45 -20.06 6.90 5.14
C ILE A 45 -20.31 6.85 6.64
N ILE A 46 -19.36 6.28 7.37
CA ILE A 46 -19.28 6.29 8.83
C ILE A 46 -18.23 7.30 9.25
N LYS A 47 -18.69 8.54 9.51
CA LYS A 47 -17.80 9.64 9.87
C LYS A 47 -17.35 9.54 11.32
N THR A 48 -16.15 9.00 11.54
CA THR A 48 -15.54 8.88 12.87
C THR A 48 -14.01 8.78 12.76
N ASN A 49 -13.34 8.96 13.90
CA ASN A 49 -11.93 8.64 14.03
C ASN A 49 -11.80 7.19 14.50
N VAL A 50 -11.10 6.34 13.76
CA VAL A 50 -10.85 4.94 14.12
C VAL A 50 -10.09 4.78 15.46
N ARG A 51 -9.46 5.85 15.96
CA ARG A 51 -8.81 5.86 17.28
C ARG A 51 -9.75 6.22 18.43
N ASP A 52 -10.96 6.68 18.13
CA ASP A 52 -12.00 6.98 19.11
C ASP A 52 -12.97 5.79 19.22
N VAL A 53 -12.60 4.84 20.09
CA VAL A 53 -13.39 3.63 20.34
C VAL A 53 -14.81 3.94 20.83
N ASN A 54 -14.98 5.02 21.61
CA ASN A 54 -16.29 5.41 22.13
C ASN A 54 -17.20 5.92 21.01
N ASP A 55 -16.67 6.75 20.11
CA ASP A 55 -17.43 7.25 18.97
C ASP A 55 -17.73 6.12 17.96
N MET A 56 -16.76 5.23 17.70
CA MET A 56 -17.00 4.03 16.90
C MET A 56 -18.12 3.16 17.50
N SER A 57 -18.10 2.94 18.81
CA SER A 57 -19.11 2.11 19.49
C SER A 57 -20.52 2.70 19.34
N ARG A 58 -20.65 4.03 19.41
CA ARG A 58 -21.93 4.71 19.19
C ARG A 58 -22.44 4.59 17.76
N LYS A 59 -21.54 4.69 16.77
CA LYS A 59 -21.89 4.75 15.34
C LYS A 59 -22.07 3.39 14.70
N ILE A 60 -21.26 2.41 15.09
CA ILE A 60 -21.30 1.05 14.55
C ILE A 60 -22.28 0.18 15.35
N LYS A 61 -22.46 0.47 16.66
CA LYS A 61 -23.39 -0.24 17.55
C LYS A 61 -23.18 -1.78 17.45
N ARG A 62 -24.26 -2.49 17.04
CA ARG A 62 -24.30 -3.95 16.90
C ARG A 62 -24.11 -4.42 15.46
N GLU A 63 -23.59 -3.58 14.58
CA GLU A 63 -23.40 -3.95 13.20
C GLU A 63 -22.38 -5.07 13.04
N GLN A 64 -22.68 -5.95 12.09
CA GLN A 64 -21.81 -7.04 11.67
C GLN A 64 -21.41 -6.82 10.21
N PHE A 65 -20.18 -7.12 9.91
CA PHE A 65 -19.61 -7.06 8.57
C PHE A 65 -19.15 -8.45 8.13
N ASP A 66 -19.14 -8.70 6.85
CA ASP A 66 -18.50 -9.90 6.32
C ASP A 66 -16.97 -9.71 6.32
N VAL A 67 -16.52 -8.55 5.82
CA VAL A 67 -15.10 -8.21 5.74
C VAL A 67 -14.86 -6.80 6.28
N VAL A 68 -13.81 -6.65 7.07
CA VAL A 68 -13.25 -5.35 7.50
C VAL A 68 -11.86 -5.20 6.94
N VAL A 69 -11.59 -4.10 6.22
CA VAL A 69 -10.29 -3.79 5.63
C VAL A 69 -9.66 -2.59 6.34
N ASP A 70 -8.45 -2.74 6.88
CA ASP A 70 -7.77 -1.68 7.63
C ASP A 70 -6.56 -1.11 6.87
N PHE A 71 -6.72 0.13 6.37
CA PHE A 71 -5.67 0.93 5.74
C PHE A 71 -4.96 1.88 6.71
N LEU A 72 -5.49 2.09 7.92
CA LEU A 72 -5.06 3.17 8.79
C LEU A 72 -4.20 2.73 9.99
N SER A 73 -3.93 1.45 10.15
CA SER A 73 -3.02 0.98 11.20
C SER A 73 -1.57 1.04 10.72
N PHE A 74 -0.78 1.91 11.34
CA PHE A 74 0.64 2.11 11.05
C PHE A 74 1.54 1.66 12.21
N THR A 75 1.00 1.45 13.38
CA THR A 75 1.69 0.94 14.56
C THR A 75 0.95 -0.25 15.16
N GLU A 76 1.64 -1.07 15.94
CA GLU A 76 1.04 -2.18 16.67
C GLU A 76 -0.15 -1.72 17.54
N ARG A 77 0.00 -0.59 18.24
CA ARG A 77 -1.07 0.01 19.05
C ARG A 77 -2.31 0.33 18.21
N ASP A 78 -2.10 0.87 17.00
CA ASP A 78 -3.18 1.18 16.08
C ASP A 78 -3.94 -0.08 15.69
N LEU A 79 -3.19 -1.10 15.24
CA LEU A 79 -3.77 -2.35 14.79
C LEU A 79 -4.51 -3.07 15.92
N LYS A 80 -3.90 -3.13 17.11
CA LYS A 80 -4.53 -3.69 18.29
C LYS A 80 -5.89 -3.04 18.56
N THR A 81 -5.94 -1.72 18.60
CA THR A 81 -7.19 -0.97 18.84
C THR A 81 -8.26 -1.33 17.79
N THR A 82 -7.88 -1.36 16.53
CA THR A 82 -8.82 -1.63 15.44
C THR A 82 -9.27 -3.09 15.43
N PHE A 83 -8.31 -4.03 15.54
CA PHE A 83 -8.61 -5.45 15.53
C PHE A 83 -9.47 -5.86 16.73
N ASP A 84 -9.13 -5.44 17.96
CA ASP A 84 -9.90 -5.76 19.16
C ASP A 84 -11.34 -5.23 19.08
N PHE A 85 -11.56 -4.10 18.40
CA PHE A 85 -12.89 -3.56 18.19
C PHE A 85 -13.71 -4.38 17.17
N PHE A 86 -13.06 -4.89 16.11
CA PHE A 86 -13.77 -5.52 14.98
C PHE A 86 -13.73 -7.06 14.98
N LYS A 87 -12.87 -7.73 15.73
CA LYS A 87 -12.72 -9.19 15.71
C LYS A 87 -14.01 -9.99 16.00
N ASP A 88 -14.92 -9.41 16.80
CA ASP A 88 -16.24 -10.01 17.08
C ASP A 88 -17.36 -9.43 16.19
N LYS A 89 -17.01 -8.56 15.25
CA LYS A 89 -17.93 -7.85 14.36
C LYS A 89 -17.71 -8.16 12.87
N CYS A 90 -16.72 -8.99 12.54
CA CYS A 90 -16.51 -9.43 11.16
C CYS A 90 -16.07 -10.90 11.10
N LYS A 91 -16.27 -11.50 9.92
CA LYS A 91 -15.81 -12.86 9.63
C LYS A 91 -14.34 -12.86 9.20
N GLN A 92 -13.92 -11.83 8.46
CA GLN A 92 -12.54 -11.65 7.99
C GLN A 92 -12.08 -10.21 8.24
N PHE A 93 -10.87 -10.08 8.77
CA PHE A 93 -10.17 -8.81 8.96
C PHE A 93 -8.94 -8.77 8.04
N ILE A 94 -8.93 -7.85 7.08
CA ILE A 94 -7.81 -7.69 6.14
C ILE A 94 -6.96 -6.50 6.58
N PHE A 95 -5.73 -6.76 6.98
CA PHE A 95 -4.76 -5.73 7.33
C PHE A 95 -3.88 -5.38 6.14
N ILE A 96 -3.84 -4.10 5.77
CA ILE A 96 -2.94 -3.61 4.74
C ILE A 96 -1.58 -3.28 5.37
N SER A 97 -0.64 -4.19 5.16
CA SER A 97 0.76 -4.03 5.50
C SER A 97 1.52 -3.33 4.37
N SER A 98 2.72 -3.73 4.09
CA SER A 98 3.54 -3.24 2.96
C SER A 98 4.66 -4.23 2.64
N ALA A 99 4.96 -4.43 1.37
CA ALA A 99 6.13 -5.22 0.98
C ALA A 99 7.47 -4.54 1.30
N CYS A 100 7.45 -3.29 1.79
CA CYS A 100 8.63 -2.66 2.40
C CYS A 100 9.12 -3.38 3.67
N VAL A 101 8.34 -4.29 4.27
CA VAL A 101 8.74 -5.07 5.44
C VAL A 101 9.92 -6.00 5.17
N PHE A 102 10.12 -6.43 3.95
CA PHE A 102 11.21 -7.34 3.60
C PHE A 102 12.56 -6.63 3.54
N ARG A 103 13.62 -7.32 3.95
CA ARG A 103 14.99 -6.87 3.73
C ARG A 103 15.26 -6.71 2.24
N ARG A 104 16.10 -5.74 1.93
CA ARG A 104 16.55 -5.46 0.57
C ARG A 104 18.02 -5.82 0.41
N SER A 105 18.41 -6.16 -0.82
CA SER A 105 19.80 -6.44 -1.21
C SER A 105 20.08 -5.78 -2.56
N PHE A 106 21.36 -5.59 -2.86
CA PHE A 106 21.84 -5.23 -4.21
C PHE A 106 21.82 -6.44 -5.14
N GLU A 107 21.83 -7.64 -4.58
CA GLU A 107 21.81 -8.87 -5.36
C GLU A 107 20.46 -9.03 -6.08
N ASP A 108 20.50 -9.61 -7.26
CA ASP A 108 19.31 -10.02 -7.98
C ASP A 108 18.68 -11.22 -7.27
N GLY A 109 17.51 -11.00 -6.73
CA GLY A 109 16.74 -12.04 -6.03
C GLY A 109 15.26 -11.71 -6.04
N ILE A 110 14.44 -12.75 -6.03
CA ILE A 110 12.98 -12.61 -5.95
C ILE A 110 12.56 -12.70 -4.48
N ILE A 111 11.82 -11.72 -4.02
CA ILE A 111 11.34 -11.61 -2.65
C ILE A 111 9.96 -12.26 -2.54
N SER A 112 9.90 -13.39 -1.81
CA SER A 112 8.65 -14.08 -1.48
C SER A 112 8.17 -13.75 -0.07
N GLU A 113 7.02 -14.30 0.32
CA GLU A 113 6.47 -14.14 1.66
C GLU A 113 7.39 -14.71 2.75
N ASP A 114 8.24 -15.68 2.43
CA ASP A 114 9.19 -16.31 3.35
C ASP A 114 10.51 -15.52 3.50
N SER A 115 10.73 -14.52 2.65
CA SER A 115 11.96 -13.73 2.68
C SER A 115 12.17 -13.00 4.02
N PRO A 116 13.43 -12.73 4.41
CA PRO A 116 13.75 -12.15 5.71
C PRO A 116 13.07 -10.80 5.99
N LYS A 117 12.59 -10.61 7.21
CA LYS A 117 11.92 -9.41 7.75
C LYS A 117 12.43 -9.10 9.17
N PRO A 118 12.42 -7.86 9.67
CA PRO A 118 12.06 -6.62 8.98
C PRO A 118 13.20 -6.04 8.14
N ASN A 119 12.88 -5.08 7.27
CA ASN A 119 13.86 -4.15 6.71
C ASN A 119 14.25 -3.13 7.79
N ILE A 120 15.41 -3.32 8.42
CA ILE A 120 15.87 -2.53 9.55
C ILE A 120 16.29 -1.10 9.17
N ASN A 121 16.56 -0.86 7.87
CA ASN A 121 16.96 0.45 7.36
C ASN A 121 15.77 1.38 7.07
N LEU A 122 14.54 0.89 7.24
CA LEU A 122 13.32 1.63 6.99
C LEU A 122 12.41 1.62 8.23
N PRO A 123 12.34 2.70 9.03
CA PRO A 123 11.51 2.76 10.25
C PRO A 123 10.04 2.41 10.02
N TYR A 124 9.51 2.75 8.86
CA TYR A 124 8.15 2.36 8.45
C TYR A 124 7.98 0.83 8.39
N SER A 125 8.97 0.12 7.84
CA SER A 125 9.00 -1.34 7.76
C SER A 125 8.94 -1.98 9.16
N ILE A 126 9.75 -1.49 10.08
CA ILE A 126 9.82 -2.01 11.46
C ILE A 126 8.43 -1.92 12.12
N LYS A 127 7.74 -0.78 11.96
CA LYS A 127 6.39 -0.56 12.51
C LYS A 127 5.35 -1.49 11.88
N LYS A 128 5.35 -1.62 10.55
CA LYS A 128 4.42 -2.50 9.83
C LYS A 128 4.66 -3.98 10.18
N TYR A 129 5.92 -4.40 10.27
CA TYR A 129 6.24 -5.77 10.67
C TYR A 129 5.86 -6.06 12.15
N ALA A 130 5.99 -5.09 13.05
CA ALA A 130 5.47 -5.22 14.40
C ALA A 130 3.94 -5.48 14.42
N CYS A 131 3.19 -4.79 13.55
CA CYS A 131 1.76 -5.07 13.36
C CYS A 131 1.51 -6.52 12.92
N GLU A 132 2.24 -7.00 11.89
CA GLU A 132 2.10 -8.37 11.40
C GLU A 132 2.37 -9.40 12.51
N LYS A 133 3.47 -9.25 13.23
CA LYS A 133 3.82 -10.14 14.35
C LYS A 133 2.74 -10.16 15.43
N TRP A 134 2.22 -8.98 15.77
CA TRP A 134 1.17 -8.88 16.76
C TRP A 134 -0.10 -9.63 16.29
N LEU A 135 -0.50 -9.46 15.04
CA LEU A 135 -1.69 -10.10 14.48
C LEU A 135 -1.55 -11.62 14.46
N TRP A 136 -0.39 -12.15 13.99
CA TRP A 136 -0.12 -13.59 14.03
C TRP A 136 -0.20 -14.18 15.43
N ALA A 137 0.31 -13.47 16.44
CA ALA A 137 0.32 -13.95 17.82
C ALA A 137 -1.07 -13.92 18.49
N ASN A 138 -1.93 -12.95 18.12
CA ASN A 138 -3.16 -12.65 18.84
C ASN A 138 -4.46 -13.05 18.12
N SER A 139 -4.36 -13.69 16.93
CA SER A 139 -5.55 -14.08 16.15
C SER A 139 -5.84 -15.59 16.16
N LYS A 140 -5.04 -16.41 16.84
CA LYS A 140 -5.16 -17.87 16.81
C LYS A 140 -6.49 -18.38 17.38
N ASP A 141 -6.93 -17.81 18.49
CA ASP A 141 -8.13 -18.24 19.23
C ASP A 141 -9.36 -17.36 18.96
N VAL A 142 -9.33 -16.61 17.84
CA VAL A 142 -10.41 -15.70 17.45
C VAL A 142 -11.19 -16.30 16.28
N LYS A 143 -12.53 -16.16 16.30
CA LYS A 143 -13.39 -16.63 15.20
C LYS A 143 -13.13 -15.87 13.89
N CYS A 144 -12.83 -14.59 13.99
CA CYS A 144 -12.48 -13.74 12.86
C CYS A 144 -11.18 -14.24 12.21
N LYS A 145 -11.21 -14.52 10.92
CA LYS A 145 -10.00 -14.84 10.15
C LYS A 145 -9.28 -13.56 9.74
N TYR A 146 -7.96 -13.57 9.78
CA TYR A 146 -7.21 -12.43 9.26
C TYR A 146 -6.63 -12.74 7.86
N THR A 147 -6.27 -11.69 7.15
CA THR A 147 -5.43 -11.73 5.96
C THR A 147 -4.51 -10.51 5.99
N ILE A 148 -3.22 -10.71 5.80
CA ILE A 148 -2.23 -9.63 5.68
C ILE A 148 -1.94 -9.42 4.21
N VAL A 149 -2.13 -8.21 3.70
CA VAL A 149 -1.85 -7.88 2.30
C VAL A 149 -0.70 -6.88 2.23
N ARG A 150 0.31 -7.20 1.42
CA ARG A 150 1.51 -6.39 1.23
C ARG A 150 1.56 -5.81 -0.18
N PRO A 151 1.05 -4.59 -0.39
CA PRO A 151 1.32 -3.83 -1.62
C PRO A 151 2.78 -3.37 -1.68
N TYR A 152 3.28 -3.18 -2.89
CA TYR A 152 4.50 -2.44 -3.16
C TYR A 152 4.19 -1.28 -4.12
N ILE A 153 5.16 -0.62 -4.71
CA ILE A 153 4.96 0.59 -5.51
C ILE A 153 3.70 0.50 -6.37
N THR A 154 2.74 1.38 -6.07
CA THR A 154 1.46 1.43 -6.78
C THR A 154 1.33 2.73 -7.54
N TYR A 155 0.68 2.66 -8.70
CA TYR A 155 0.39 3.81 -9.55
C TYR A 155 -1.04 3.68 -10.13
N GLY A 156 -1.57 4.78 -10.62
CA GLY A 156 -2.91 4.83 -11.20
C GLY A 156 -3.29 6.25 -11.58
N ASP A 157 -4.58 6.50 -11.77
CA ASP A 157 -5.10 7.76 -12.29
C ASP A 157 -4.67 9.02 -11.49
N THR A 158 -4.35 8.85 -10.21
CA THR A 158 -3.97 9.95 -9.30
C THR A 158 -2.51 9.91 -8.84
N ARG A 159 -1.73 8.93 -9.30
CA ARG A 159 -0.36 8.72 -8.84
C ARG A 159 0.53 8.13 -9.93
N ILE A 160 1.61 8.83 -10.26
CA ILE A 160 2.66 8.29 -11.13
C ILE A 160 3.58 7.34 -10.34
N PRO A 161 4.16 6.30 -10.98
CA PRO A 161 4.99 5.31 -10.29
C PRO A 161 6.40 5.80 -9.94
N PHE A 162 6.72 7.05 -10.15
CA PHE A 162 8.07 7.56 -9.97
C PHE A 162 8.36 7.99 -8.52
N GLY A 163 9.54 7.59 -8.01
CA GLY A 163 9.79 7.40 -6.60
C GLY A 163 10.19 8.57 -5.74
N ILE A 164 10.60 9.74 -6.25
CA ILE A 164 10.99 10.85 -5.38
C ILE A 164 10.15 12.09 -5.65
N ALA A 165 9.09 12.22 -4.88
CA ALA A 165 8.41 13.48 -4.70
C ALA A 165 8.44 13.81 -3.20
N PRO A 166 8.62 15.07 -2.80
CA PRO A 166 8.77 15.49 -1.39
C PRO A 166 7.63 15.00 -0.48
N LEU A 167 6.45 14.88 -1.04
CA LEU A 167 5.28 14.26 -0.46
C LEU A 167 4.48 13.59 -1.57
N ALA A 168 3.76 12.52 -1.25
CA ALA A 168 2.94 11.79 -2.22
C ALA A 168 2.01 12.70 -3.05
N ARG A 169 1.46 13.76 -2.45
CA ARG A 169 0.62 14.75 -3.14
C ARG A 169 1.33 15.60 -4.19
N TYR A 170 2.66 15.57 -4.25
CA TYR A 170 3.48 16.38 -5.18
C TYR A 170 4.04 15.56 -6.35
N HIS A 171 3.52 14.38 -6.61
CA HIS A 171 3.96 13.56 -7.75
C HIS A 171 3.97 14.30 -9.07
N TRP A 172 2.95 15.13 -9.31
CA TRP A 172 2.81 15.89 -10.55
C TRP A 172 3.87 16.98 -10.73
N THR A 173 4.65 17.32 -9.70
CA THR A 173 5.80 18.21 -9.86
C THR A 173 6.87 17.61 -10.78
N ILE A 174 6.97 16.30 -10.84
CA ILE A 174 7.88 15.57 -11.74
C ILE A 174 7.47 15.83 -13.20
N VAL A 175 6.19 15.63 -13.50
CA VAL A 175 5.62 15.91 -14.81
C VAL A 175 5.79 17.39 -15.17
N ALA A 176 5.49 18.30 -14.27
CA ALA A 176 5.63 19.73 -14.48
C ALA A 176 7.09 20.13 -14.78
N ARG A 177 8.07 19.52 -14.12
CA ARG A 177 9.49 19.76 -14.40
C ARG A 177 9.85 19.35 -15.83
N ILE A 178 9.47 18.14 -16.24
CA ILE A 178 9.74 17.62 -17.58
C ILE A 178 9.08 18.49 -18.65
N LEU A 179 7.81 18.86 -18.46
CA LEU A 179 7.08 19.73 -19.39
C LEU A 179 7.72 21.13 -19.57
N ASN A 180 8.40 21.62 -18.52
CA ASN A 180 9.13 22.89 -18.54
C ASN A 180 10.62 22.70 -18.87
N ASP A 181 11.00 21.61 -19.53
CA ASP A 181 12.36 21.31 -19.99
C ASP A 181 13.42 21.42 -18.87
N LYS A 182 13.06 20.98 -17.66
CA LYS A 182 13.96 20.95 -16.50
C LYS A 182 14.46 19.53 -16.29
N ALA A 183 15.78 19.39 -16.15
CA ALA A 183 16.42 18.12 -15.89
C ALA A 183 15.79 17.38 -14.68
N MET A 184 15.63 16.08 -14.85
CA MET A 184 15.29 15.16 -13.76
C MET A 184 16.54 14.46 -13.26
N PHE A 185 16.50 14.01 -12.01
CA PHE A 185 17.62 13.24 -11.47
C PHE A 185 17.19 11.82 -11.08
N LEU A 186 18.17 10.93 -11.16
CA LEU A 186 18.10 9.58 -10.62
C LEU A 186 19.17 9.42 -9.53
N TRP A 187 18.85 8.61 -8.52
CA TRP A 187 19.85 8.15 -7.56
C TRP A 187 20.73 7.08 -8.20
N ASP A 188 22.02 7.21 -8.01
CA ASP A 188 23.04 6.42 -8.66
C ASP A 188 22.81 6.43 -10.19
N ASP A 189 22.72 5.29 -10.84
CA ASP A 189 22.40 5.16 -12.27
C ASP A 189 20.93 4.80 -12.55
N GLY A 190 20.12 4.60 -11.50
CA GLY A 190 18.72 4.24 -11.60
C GLY A 190 18.46 2.82 -12.10
N THR A 191 19.43 1.91 -12.04
CA THR A 191 19.32 0.54 -12.57
C THR A 191 18.68 -0.46 -11.59
N THR A 192 18.47 -0.07 -10.33
CA THR A 192 17.77 -0.92 -9.38
C THR A 192 16.34 -1.20 -9.81
N LYS A 193 15.93 -2.47 -9.66
CA LYS A 193 14.66 -3.00 -10.16
C LYS A 193 13.53 -2.82 -9.15
N CYS A 194 12.33 -2.61 -9.66
CA CYS A 194 11.14 -2.34 -8.87
C CYS A 194 9.91 -3.04 -9.49
N THR A 195 9.19 -3.82 -8.70
CA THR A 195 7.88 -4.35 -9.10
C THR A 195 6.82 -3.26 -9.01
N LEU A 196 6.06 -3.06 -10.07
CA LEU A 196 4.96 -2.10 -10.14
C LEU A 196 3.60 -2.77 -10.11
N THR A 197 2.63 -2.08 -9.52
CA THR A 197 1.24 -2.54 -9.48
C THR A 197 0.29 -1.40 -9.82
N HIS A 198 -0.53 -1.58 -10.85
CA HIS A 198 -1.60 -0.63 -11.13
C HIS A 198 -2.71 -0.77 -10.08
N THR A 199 -3.27 0.34 -9.60
CA THR A 199 -4.27 0.31 -8.51
C THR A 199 -5.55 -0.42 -8.88
N LYS A 200 -5.95 -0.41 -10.15
CA LYS A 200 -7.11 -1.18 -10.65
C LYS A 200 -6.84 -2.68 -10.64
N ASP A 201 -5.63 -3.09 -11.04
CA ASP A 201 -5.22 -4.51 -10.98
C ASP A 201 -5.11 -4.98 -9.53
N PHE A 202 -4.59 -4.11 -8.65
CA PHE A 202 -4.59 -4.36 -7.22
C PHE A 202 -6.01 -4.58 -6.70
N ALA A 203 -6.94 -3.68 -7.02
CA ALA A 203 -8.33 -3.79 -6.57
C ALA A 203 -9.04 -5.01 -7.14
N TYR A 204 -8.79 -5.35 -8.42
CA TYR A 204 -9.35 -6.54 -9.06
C TYR A 204 -8.96 -7.82 -8.32
N ASN A 205 -7.68 -7.98 -7.99
CA ASN A 205 -7.18 -9.15 -7.26
C ASN A 205 -7.57 -9.09 -5.77
N PHE A 206 -7.60 -7.90 -5.18
CA PHE A 206 -7.91 -7.72 -3.76
C PHE A 206 -9.31 -8.21 -3.37
N VAL A 207 -10.33 -7.92 -4.19
CA VAL A 207 -11.70 -8.35 -3.90
C VAL A 207 -11.88 -9.88 -3.96
N GLN A 208 -10.99 -10.60 -4.64
CA GLN A 208 -10.98 -12.06 -4.67
C GLN A 208 -10.55 -12.69 -3.32
N LEU A 209 -9.94 -11.89 -2.43
CA LEU A 209 -9.56 -12.32 -1.09
C LEU A 209 -10.74 -12.33 -0.11
N TYR A 210 -11.85 -11.67 -0.46
CA TYR A 210 -13.01 -11.55 0.43
C TYR A 210 -13.67 -12.90 0.70
N LEU A 211 -13.62 -13.32 1.96
CA LEU A 211 -14.10 -14.62 2.45
C LEU A 211 -13.54 -15.82 1.66
N ASN A 212 -12.39 -15.67 1.04
CA ASN A 212 -11.69 -16.76 0.39
C ASN A 212 -10.91 -17.55 1.44
N GLU A 213 -11.26 -18.82 1.62
CA GLU A 213 -10.64 -19.68 2.63
C GLU A 213 -9.14 -19.87 2.42
N ARG A 214 -8.65 -19.80 1.16
CA ARG A 214 -7.22 -19.85 0.85
C ARG A 214 -6.45 -18.62 1.29
N ALA A 215 -7.15 -17.51 1.56
CA ALA A 215 -6.57 -16.28 2.07
C ALA A 215 -6.67 -16.17 3.60
N TYR A 216 -7.34 -17.11 4.28
CA TYR A 216 -7.52 -17.05 5.72
C TYR A 216 -6.23 -17.35 6.47
N ASN A 217 -5.89 -16.47 7.38
CA ASN A 217 -4.70 -16.53 8.23
C ASN A 217 -3.38 -16.52 7.42
N GLU A 218 -3.43 -15.96 6.22
CA GLU A 218 -2.31 -15.87 5.29
C GLU A 218 -1.77 -14.45 5.18
N ASP A 219 -0.52 -14.35 4.81
CA ASP A 219 0.13 -13.12 4.38
C ASP A 219 0.47 -13.22 2.89
N ILE A 220 0.14 -12.17 2.11
CA ILE A 220 0.10 -12.21 0.66
C ILE A 220 0.79 -10.99 0.09
N ASN A 221 1.79 -11.19 -0.77
CA ASN A 221 2.34 -10.14 -1.60
C ASN A 221 1.37 -9.86 -2.76
N LEU A 222 0.56 -8.81 -2.63
CA LEU A 222 -0.34 -8.39 -3.68
C LEU A 222 0.36 -7.35 -4.54
N VAL A 223 1.07 -7.83 -5.53
CA VAL A 223 1.91 -7.06 -6.46
C VAL A 223 1.67 -7.49 -7.90
N GLY A 224 1.94 -6.59 -8.84
CA GLY A 224 1.85 -6.89 -10.28
C GLY A 224 2.99 -7.76 -10.79
N ASP A 225 2.91 -8.11 -12.07
CA ASP A 225 3.94 -8.90 -12.78
C ASP A 225 5.03 -8.03 -13.41
N PHE A 226 4.83 -6.72 -13.48
CA PHE A 226 5.73 -5.81 -14.19
C PHE A 226 6.89 -5.38 -13.30
N VAL A 227 8.09 -5.54 -13.84
CA VAL A 227 9.35 -5.13 -13.20
C VAL A 227 10.06 -4.15 -14.12
N TYR A 228 10.39 -3.00 -13.58
CA TYR A 228 11.15 -1.95 -14.27
C TYR A 228 12.28 -1.45 -13.39
N THR A 229 13.31 -0.92 -14.03
CA THR A 229 14.28 -0.07 -13.36
C THR A 229 13.74 1.34 -13.19
N TRP A 230 14.26 2.09 -12.23
CA TRP A 230 13.85 3.49 -12.05
C TRP A 230 14.18 4.33 -13.26
N ARG A 231 15.26 3.99 -13.99
CA ARG A 231 15.65 4.67 -15.24
C ARG A 231 14.60 4.42 -16.32
N GLU A 232 14.23 3.16 -16.57
CA GLU A 232 13.19 2.83 -17.56
C GLU A 232 11.87 3.55 -17.28
N MET A 233 11.44 3.59 -16.01
CA MET A 233 10.21 4.32 -15.64
C MET A 233 10.29 5.81 -15.96
N LEU A 234 11.43 6.44 -15.69
CA LEU A 234 11.62 7.85 -15.98
C LEU A 234 11.69 8.11 -17.49
N GLU A 235 12.38 7.25 -18.24
CA GLU A 235 12.47 7.34 -19.70
C GLU A 235 11.11 7.17 -20.38
N ILE A 236 10.31 6.20 -19.93
CA ILE A 236 8.91 6.02 -20.38
C ILE A 236 8.10 7.31 -20.13
N LEU A 237 8.28 7.95 -18.96
CA LEU A 237 7.58 9.20 -18.67
C LEU A 237 7.97 10.32 -19.63
N TYR A 238 9.25 10.46 -19.97
CA TYR A 238 9.71 11.41 -20.99
C TYR A 238 9.10 11.12 -22.36
N ASP A 239 9.07 9.85 -22.76
CA ASP A 239 8.52 9.42 -24.05
C ASP A 239 7.00 9.71 -24.13
N ILE A 240 6.24 9.43 -23.06
CA ILE A 240 4.80 9.76 -22.95
C ILE A 240 4.56 11.28 -23.08
N LEU A 241 5.44 12.09 -22.51
CA LEU A 241 5.31 13.55 -22.54
C LEU A 241 5.88 14.19 -23.80
N GLY A 242 6.45 13.41 -24.73
CA GLY A 242 7.05 13.89 -25.96
C GLY A 242 8.25 14.82 -25.75
N LYS A 243 9.03 14.58 -24.71
CA LYS A 243 10.16 15.41 -24.30
C LYS A 243 11.50 14.70 -24.46
N SER A 244 12.55 15.45 -24.78
CA SER A 244 13.93 14.93 -24.80
C SER A 244 14.38 14.53 -23.38
N LYS A 245 15.05 13.39 -23.28
CA LYS A 245 15.50 12.84 -22.01
C LYS A 245 16.66 13.67 -21.46
N ASP A 246 16.40 14.45 -20.44
CA ASP A 246 17.40 15.21 -19.66
C ASP A 246 17.46 14.65 -18.24
N ILE A 247 18.33 13.66 -18.06
CA ILE A 247 18.41 12.84 -16.83
C ILE A 247 19.83 12.92 -16.29
N VAL A 248 19.97 13.37 -15.04
CA VAL A 248 21.23 13.46 -14.31
C VAL A 248 21.30 12.35 -13.27
N SER A 249 22.38 11.57 -13.27
CA SER A 249 22.67 10.59 -12.21
C SER A 249 23.40 11.26 -11.06
N ILE A 250 22.86 11.13 -9.85
CA ILE A 250 23.43 11.69 -8.62
C ILE A 250 23.65 10.56 -7.61
N PRO A 251 24.85 10.38 -7.06
CA PRO A 251 25.08 9.37 -6.05
C PRO A 251 24.11 9.48 -4.87
N THR A 252 23.52 8.36 -4.44
CA THR A 252 22.60 8.29 -3.30
C THR A 252 23.18 9.01 -2.07
N SER A 253 24.46 8.86 -1.79
CA SER A 253 25.14 9.54 -0.67
C SER A 253 25.11 11.06 -0.78
N GLN A 254 25.19 11.63 -1.98
CA GLN A 254 25.07 13.07 -2.21
C GLN A 254 23.64 13.55 -2.03
N ILE A 255 22.65 12.80 -2.58
CA ILE A 255 21.23 13.16 -2.43
C ILE A 255 20.87 13.20 -0.95
N VAL A 256 21.23 12.18 -0.19
CA VAL A 256 20.93 12.09 1.25
C VAL A 256 21.63 13.21 2.05
N LYS A 257 22.80 13.65 1.63
CA LYS A 257 23.50 14.79 2.27
C LYS A 257 22.77 16.11 2.06
N ILE A 258 22.23 16.35 0.84
CA ILE A 258 21.53 17.58 0.46
C ILE A 258 20.08 17.55 0.93
N LEU A 259 19.43 16.40 0.84
CA LEU A 259 18.03 16.16 1.12
C LEU A 259 17.87 14.99 2.13
N PRO A 260 18.21 15.19 3.41
CA PRO A 260 18.17 14.13 4.43
C PRO A 260 16.80 13.46 4.61
N CYS A 261 15.72 14.15 4.23
CA CYS A 261 14.35 13.60 4.30
C CYS A 261 14.13 12.37 3.40
N TYR A 262 14.98 12.15 2.38
CA TYR A 262 14.91 10.98 1.51
C TYR A 262 15.78 9.80 1.96
N LYS A 263 16.52 9.94 3.06
CA LYS A 263 17.46 8.92 3.52
C LYS A 263 16.81 7.55 3.67
N ASP A 264 15.74 7.48 4.41
CA ASP A 264 15.07 6.21 4.71
C ASP A 264 14.54 5.53 3.45
N GLU A 265 13.92 6.29 2.55
CA GLU A 265 13.38 5.76 1.30
C GLU A 265 14.48 5.34 0.32
N LEU A 266 15.55 6.12 0.19
CA LEU A 266 16.62 5.78 -0.74
C LEU A 266 17.46 4.62 -0.21
N VAL A 267 18.05 4.76 0.99
CA VAL A 267 18.97 3.76 1.54
C VAL A 267 18.25 2.48 1.96
N GLY A 268 17.01 2.61 2.43
CA GLY A 268 16.23 1.45 2.90
C GLY A 268 15.44 0.73 1.80
N ASP A 269 15.23 1.34 0.64
CA ASP A 269 14.34 0.76 -0.37
C ASP A 269 14.78 1.04 -1.81
N ARG A 270 14.77 2.28 -2.29
CA ARG A 270 14.89 2.64 -3.73
C ARG A 270 16.24 2.34 -4.37
N SER A 271 17.32 2.46 -3.62
CA SER A 271 18.68 2.13 -4.10
C SER A 271 18.98 0.63 -4.06
N LEU A 272 17.98 -0.21 -3.79
CA LEU A 272 18.11 -1.66 -3.69
C LEU A 272 17.05 -2.33 -4.59
N ASN A 273 17.32 -3.57 -5.02
CA ASN A 273 16.37 -4.33 -5.82
C ASN A 273 15.13 -4.72 -5.01
N ALA A 274 13.96 -4.61 -5.65
CA ALA A 274 12.66 -4.89 -5.06
C ALA A 274 11.75 -5.64 -6.04
N VAL A 275 12.17 -6.85 -6.39
CA VAL A 275 11.41 -7.76 -7.27
C VAL A 275 10.68 -8.77 -6.39
N PHE A 276 9.36 -8.83 -6.53
CA PHE A 276 8.52 -9.66 -5.68
C PHE A 276 7.89 -10.83 -6.42
N ASP A 277 7.82 -11.97 -5.74
CA ASP A 277 7.00 -13.12 -6.15
C ASP A 277 5.52 -12.87 -5.79
N ASN A 278 4.63 -13.13 -6.74
CA ASN A 278 3.19 -13.10 -6.54
C ASN A 278 2.54 -14.48 -6.80
N SER A 279 3.32 -15.54 -6.83
CA SER A 279 2.83 -16.91 -7.09
C SER A 279 1.80 -17.36 -6.06
N LYS A 280 1.93 -16.92 -4.80
CA LYS A 280 0.95 -17.21 -3.75
C LYS A 280 -0.40 -16.56 -4.06
N LEU A 281 -0.41 -15.29 -4.47
CA LEU A 281 -1.63 -14.60 -4.90
C LEU A 281 -2.31 -15.33 -6.07
N LYS A 282 -1.54 -15.80 -7.06
CA LYS A 282 -2.07 -16.51 -8.24
C LYS A 282 -2.70 -17.86 -7.93
N ARG A 283 -2.38 -18.45 -6.78
CA ARG A 283 -2.98 -19.72 -6.31
C ARG A 283 -4.25 -19.53 -5.49
N ILE A 284 -4.53 -18.32 -5.04
CA ILE A 284 -5.73 -17.94 -4.29
C ILE A 284 -6.88 -17.63 -5.24
#